data_a109a3b5559fde29dd0026f25db189ef
#
_entry.id   a109a3b5559fde29dd0026f25db189ef
#
_cell.length_a   1.000
_cell.length_b   1.000
_cell.length_c   1.000
_cell.angle_alpha   90.00
_cell.angle_beta   90.00
_cell.angle_gamma   90.00
#
_symmetry.space_group_name_H-M   'P 1'
#
loop_
_entity.id
_entity.type
_entity.pdbx_description
1 polymer ?
#
loop_
_entity_poly.entity_id
_entity_poly.type
_entity_poly.pdbx_seq_one_letter_code
_entity_poly.pdbx_strand_id
1 'polypeptide(L)'
;MNLEHFKTYIKDVRGVSDKTVKHYETALFTINAFLEKYQFEIPNLFLTTDISELDKVKVFLDQNPEFQMKDTVGHRMYSVAFKHYYRFSMWYK
;
A
#
# COMPACT_ATOMS: atom_id res chain seq x y z
N MET A 1 -12.88 -4.97 5.23
CA MET A 1 -11.60 -4.42 4.71
C MET A 1 -10.75 -5.52 4.11
N ASN A 2 -9.88 -5.18 3.20
CA ASN A 2 -9.05 -6.15 2.48
C ASN A 2 -7.72 -6.48 3.17
N LEU A 3 -7.46 -5.90 4.34
CA LEU A 3 -6.17 -6.06 5.02
C LEU A 3 -5.86 -7.53 5.34
N GLU A 4 -6.80 -8.25 5.92
CA GLU A 4 -6.56 -9.65 6.30
C GLU A 4 -6.35 -10.53 5.08
N HIS A 5 -7.10 -10.29 4.01
CA HIS A 5 -6.90 -11.01 2.75
C HIS A 5 -5.53 -10.72 2.15
N PHE A 6 -5.09 -9.46 2.22
CA PHE A 6 -3.75 -9.06 1.75
C PHE A 6 -2.66 -9.78 2.56
N LYS A 7 -2.78 -9.79 3.89
CA LYS A 7 -1.79 -10.44 4.75
C LYS A 7 -1.68 -11.92 4.44
N THR A 8 -2.82 -12.57 4.26
CA THR A 8 -2.85 -13.99 3.88
C THR A 8 -2.18 -14.21 2.52
N TYR A 9 -2.48 -13.34 1.55
CA TYR A 9 -1.89 -13.43 0.21
C TYR A 9 -0.37 -13.34 0.25
N ILE A 10 0.20 -12.33 0.92
CA ILE A 10 1.65 -12.15 0.88
C ILE A 10 2.37 -13.23 1.66
N LYS A 11 1.73 -13.79 2.69
CA LYS A 11 2.30 -14.88 3.47
C LYS A 11 2.22 -16.20 2.73
N ASP A 12 1.04 -16.58 2.23
CA ASP A 12 0.78 -17.90 1.70
C ASP A 12 1.12 -18.03 0.21
N VAL A 13 0.88 -16.98 -0.57
CA VAL A 13 1.12 -17.00 -2.02
C VAL A 13 2.54 -16.53 -2.35
N ARG A 14 3.02 -15.48 -1.65
CA ARG A 14 4.32 -14.88 -1.92
C ARG A 14 5.43 -15.34 -0.99
N GLY A 15 5.09 -16.10 0.05
CA GLY A 15 6.09 -16.69 0.95
C GLY A 15 6.83 -15.68 1.83
N VAL A 16 6.22 -14.54 2.12
CA VAL A 16 6.83 -13.49 2.92
C VAL A 16 6.75 -13.86 4.41
N SER A 17 7.82 -13.58 5.17
CA SER A 17 7.86 -13.88 6.60
C SER A 17 6.87 -13.02 7.40
N ASP A 18 6.47 -13.51 8.58
CA ASP A 18 5.54 -12.79 9.45
C ASP A 18 6.07 -11.39 9.80
N LYS A 19 7.36 -11.27 10.04
CA LYS A 19 7.99 -9.98 10.34
C LYS A 19 7.83 -9.00 9.19
N THR A 20 8.04 -9.45 7.97
CA THR A 20 7.93 -8.61 6.78
C THR A 20 6.47 -8.27 6.49
N VAL A 21 5.53 -9.21 6.73
CA VAL A 21 4.10 -8.94 6.63
C VAL A 21 3.73 -7.76 7.52
N LYS A 22 4.20 -7.75 8.76
CA LYS A 22 3.91 -6.67 9.69
C LYS A 22 4.52 -5.35 9.24
N HIS A 23 5.72 -5.38 8.66
CA HIS A 23 6.35 -4.17 8.11
C HIS A 23 5.53 -3.58 6.97
N TYR A 24 5.04 -4.42 6.08
CA TYR A 24 4.19 -3.96 4.97
C TYR A 24 2.86 -3.42 5.49
N GLU A 25 2.26 -4.07 6.47
CA GLU A 25 1.03 -3.56 7.09
C GLU A 25 1.24 -2.14 7.63
N THR A 26 2.31 -1.95 8.41
CA THR A 26 2.63 -0.65 8.99
C THR A 26 2.87 0.40 7.90
N ALA A 27 3.58 0.02 6.83
CA ALA A 27 3.85 0.93 5.71
C ALA A 27 2.55 1.34 5.01
N LEU A 28 1.62 0.41 4.81
CA LEU A 28 0.34 0.73 4.18
C LEU A 28 -0.53 1.63 5.06
N PHE A 29 -0.48 1.45 6.39
CA PHE A 29 -1.16 2.39 7.30
C PHE A 29 -0.57 3.78 7.19
N THR A 30 0.75 3.90 6.99
CA THR A 30 1.38 5.21 6.77
C THR A 30 0.88 5.84 5.47
N ILE A 31 0.76 5.07 4.40
CA ILE A 31 0.20 5.57 3.14
C ILE A 31 -1.24 6.05 3.37
N ASN A 32 -2.04 5.28 4.10
CA ASN A 32 -3.41 5.70 4.41
C ASN A 32 -3.44 7.03 5.16
N ALA A 33 -2.48 7.25 6.07
CA ALA A 33 -2.38 8.52 6.78
C ALA A 33 -2.08 9.68 5.82
N PHE A 34 -1.25 9.47 4.80
CA PHE A 34 -1.01 10.47 3.76
C PHE A 34 -2.27 10.76 2.96
N LEU A 35 -2.99 9.73 2.55
CA LEU A 35 -4.23 9.91 1.78
C LEU A 35 -5.23 10.74 2.58
N GLU A 36 -5.36 10.46 3.87
CA GLU A 36 -6.26 11.21 4.74
C GLU A 36 -5.79 12.64 4.94
N LYS A 37 -4.48 12.84 5.17
CA LYS A 37 -3.89 14.16 5.38
C LYS A 37 -4.14 15.10 4.20
N TYR A 38 -4.03 14.57 2.98
CA TYR A 38 -4.22 15.36 1.77
C TYR A 38 -5.65 15.28 1.24
N GLN A 39 -6.56 14.71 2.02
CA GLN A 39 -7.98 14.59 1.68
C GLN A 39 -8.20 13.97 0.29
N PHE A 40 -7.43 12.93 0.00
CA PHE A 40 -7.55 12.24 -1.27
C PHE A 40 -8.90 11.53 -1.35
N GLU A 41 -9.43 11.38 -2.56
CA GLU A 41 -10.77 10.79 -2.76
C GLU A 41 -10.86 9.33 -2.28
N ILE A 42 -9.71 8.63 -2.16
CA ILE A 42 -9.64 7.29 -1.61
C ILE A 42 -8.87 7.39 -0.29
N PRO A 43 -9.57 7.45 0.86
CA PRO A 43 -8.90 7.71 2.15
C PRO A 43 -8.20 6.49 2.74
N ASN A 44 -8.50 5.30 2.25
CA ASN A 44 -7.97 4.07 2.82
C ASN A 44 -7.83 3.01 1.73
N LEU A 45 -6.60 2.55 1.49
CA LEU A 45 -6.30 1.54 0.49
C LEU A 45 -7.08 0.25 0.70
N PHE A 46 -7.32 -0.12 1.96
CA PHE A 46 -7.95 -1.40 2.26
C PHE A 46 -9.44 -1.44 1.93
N LEU A 47 -10.01 -0.31 1.54
CA LEU A 47 -11.41 -0.24 1.11
C LEU A 47 -11.58 -0.57 -0.38
N THR A 48 -10.49 -0.69 -1.12
CA THR A 48 -10.57 -0.93 -2.57
C THR A 48 -9.55 -1.95 -3.04
N THR A 49 -9.94 -2.72 -4.06
CA THR A 49 -9.04 -3.54 -4.87
C THR A 49 -9.18 -3.17 -6.35
N ASP A 50 -9.82 -2.04 -6.64
CA ASP A 50 -10.00 -1.54 -7.99
C ASP A 50 -8.68 -0.95 -8.51
N ILE A 51 -8.14 -1.55 -9.56
CA ILE A 51 -6.84 -1.15 -10.11
C ILE A 51 -6.88 0.29 -10.62
N SER A 52 -7.99 0.75 -11.18
CA SER A 52 -8.07 2.13 -11.66
C SER A 52 -7.97 3.13 -10.50
N GLU A 53 -8.55 2.79 -9.34
CA GLU A 53 -8.41 3.63 -8.15
C GLU A 53 -6.99 3.58 -7.59
N LEU A 54 -6.39 2.40 -7.57
CA LEU A 54 -5.00 2.26 -7.10
C LEU A 54 -4.01 2.98 -8.02
N ASP A 55 -4.28 3.04 -9.32
CA ASP A 55 -3.47 3.82 -10.25
C ASP A 55 -3.51 5.31 -9.90
N LYS A 56 -4.68 5.82 -9.52
CA LYS A 56 -4.80 7.21 -9.07
C LYS A 56 -3.98 7.47 -7.81
N VAL A 57 -4.02 6.55 -6.87
CA VAL A 57 -3.20 6.64 -5.65
C VAL A 57 -1.72 6.64 -6.02
N LYS A 58 -1.31 5.77 -6.92
CA LYS A 58 0.09 5.69 -7.34
C LYS A 58 0.57 7.01 -7.92
N VAL A 59 -0.20 7.60 -8.82
CA VAL A 59 0.14 8.90 -9.42
C VAL A 59 0.27 9.97 -8.34
N PHE A 60 -0.68 10.02 -7.40
CA PHE A 60 -0.64 10.97 -6.29
C PHE A 60 0.65 10.82 -5.47
N LEU A 61 0.99 9.58 -5.09
CA LEU A 61 2.20 9.32 -4.29
C LEU A 61 3.47 9.67 -5.06
N ASP A 62 3.52 9.33 -6.35
CA ASP A 62 4.70 9.61 -7.19
C ASP A 62 4.94 11.11 -7.34
N GLN A 63 3.89 11.92 -7.28
CA GLN A 63 3.96 13.37 -7.45
C GLN A 63 4.04 14.13 -6.12
N ASN A 64 4.02 13.45 -4.99
CA ASN A 64 4.02 14.09 -3.67
C ASN A 64 5.44 14.14 -3.11
N PRO A 65 6.07 15.34 -3.03
CA PRO A 65 7.46 15.44 -2.55
C PRO A 65 7.64 14.97 -1.11
N GLU A 66 6.66 15.20 -0.24
CA GLU A 66 6.73 14.76 1.15
C GLU A 66 6.77 13.24 1.23
N PHE A 67 5.92 12.58 0.46
CA PHE A 67 5.91 11.12 0.42
C PHE A 67 7.22 10.58 -0.17
N GLN A 68 7.72 11.18 -1.25
CA GLN A 68 8.95 10.72 -1.89
C GLN A 68 10.14 10.83 -0.95
N MET A 69 10.22 11.91 -0.17
CA MET A 69 11.28 12.07 0.82
C MET A 69 11.18 11.01 1.92
N LYS A 70 9.97 10.78 2.44
CA LYS A 70 9.75 9.79 3.48
C LYS A 70 10.08 8.38 2.96
N ASP A 71 9.71 8.08 1.74
CA ASP A 71 9.96 6.78 1.11
C ASP A 71 11.46 6.55 0.92
N THR A 72 12.18 7.57 0.48
CA THR A 72 13.63 7.48 0.32
C THR A 72 14.33 7.24 1.66
N VAL A 73 13.95 7.98 2.70
CA VAL A 73 14.51 7.79 4.05
C VAL A 73 14.19 6.41 4.59
N GLY A 74 12.99 5.88 4.28
CA GLY A 74 12.55 4.56 4.70
C GLY A 74 13.00 3.43 3.79
N HIS A 75 14.03 3.63 2.96
CA HIS A 75 14.57 2.64 2.03
C HIS A 75 13.51 2.09 1.07
N ARG A 76 12.58 2.95 0.66
CA ARG A 76 11.49 2.66 -0.27
C ARG A 76 10.50 1.59 0.25
N MET A 77 10.46 1.38 1.55
CA MET A 77 9.56 0.40 2.15
C MET A 77 8.10 0.69 1.81
N TYR A 78 7.72 1.98 1.78
CA TYR A 78 6.34 2.37 1.51
C TYR A 78 5.95 2.05 0.06
N SER A 79 6.81 2.38 -0.90
CA SER A 79 6.57 2.07 -2.31
C SER A 79 6.51 0.56 -2.54
N VAL A 80 7.39 -0.20 -1.88
CA VAL A 80 7.42 -1.66 -2.01
C VAL A 80 6.13 -2.26 -1.44
N ALA A 81 5.69 -1.78 -0.28
CA ALA A 81 4.45 -2.26 0.33
C ALA A 81 3.25 -1.97 -0.59
N PHE A 82 3.19 -0.76 -1.16
CA PHE A 82 2.13 -0.39 -2.09
C PHE A 82 2.13 -1.31 -3.32
N LYS A 83 3.32 -1.61 -3.87
CA LYS A 83 3.45 -2.49 -5.03
C LYS A 83 2.89 -3.88 -4.72
N HIS A 84 3.15 -4.40 -3.52
CA HIS A 84 2.60 -5.69 -3.11
C HIS A 84 1.08 -5.64 -2.98
N TYR A 85 0.54 -4.55 -2.45
CA TYR A 85 -0.91 -4.40 -2.36
C TYR A 85 -1.55 -4.29 -3.74
N TYR A 86 -0.89 -3.60 -4.66
CA TYR A 86 -1.34 -3.48 -6.05
C TYR A 86 -1.41 -4.87 -6.70
N ARG A 87 -0.36 -5.68 -6.54
CA ARG A 87 -0.33 -7.04 -7.07
C ARG A 87 -1.39 -7.93 -6.44
N PHE A 88 -1.59 -7.79 -5.15
CA PHE A 88 -2.68 -8.49 -4.46
C PHE A 88 -4.03 -8.14 -5.08
N SER A 89 -4.25 -6.86 -5.35
CA SER A 89 -5.52 -6.40 -5.92
C SER A 89 -5.76 -6.96 -7.33
N MET A 90 -4.69 -7.14 -8.10
CA MET A 90 -4.79 -7.78 -9.41
C MET A 90 -5.13 -9.27 -9.29
N TRP A 91 -4.58 -9.93 -8.28
CA TRP A 91 -4.79 -11.35 -8.03
C TRP A 91 -6.16 -11.62 -7.40
N TYR A 92 -6.60 -10.71 -6.53
CA TYR A 92 -7.82 -10.86 -5.72
C TYR A 92 -9.04 -10.43 -6.52
N LYS A 93 -9.81 -11.40 -7.01
CA LYS A 93 -11.02 -11.12 -7.81
C LYS A 93 -12.15 -12.03 -7.41
#